data_445045640ba8be9dd688b61b4a9b0c83
#
_entry.id   445045640ba8be9dd688b61b4a9b0c83
#
_cell.length_a   1.000
_cell.length_b   1.000
_cell.length_c   1.000
_cell.angle_alpha   90.00
_cell.angle_beta   90.00
_cell.angle_gamma   90.00
#
_symmetry.space_group_name_H-M   'P 1'
#
loop_
_entity.id
_entity.type
_entity.pdbx_description
1 polymer ?
#
loop_
_entity_poly.entity_id
_entity_poly.type
_entity_poly.pdbx_seq_one_letter_code
_entity_poly.pdbx_strand_id
1 'polypeptide(L)'
;MANVIKLRKGLTINLKGRAQENIVGLEVAGEYALVPDDFTGVTPKVAVKEGDSVKAGDALFINKHYPEVKFASPVSGTVVSVERGERRKVMSVRVKADEKQQFVDFGTFELGKMSGEDVKKALLAAGLFGYINQLPYAVSTNPATAPKSIFVSALRDMPLAGDFEVELKGNEEAFQAGLTALSKIAPTHLGIGSKQTAAAL
;
A
#
# COMPACT_ATOMS: atom_id res chain seq x y z
N MET A 1 -17.80 16.05 -21.91
CA MET A 1 -18.78 15.00 -21.58
C MET A 1 -18.01 13.68 -21.38
N ALA A 2 -18.28 12.97 -20.30
CA ALA A 2 -17.65 11.67 -20.09
C ALA A 2 -18.21 10.64 -21.08
N ASN A 3 -17.32 9.85 -21.70
CA ASN A 3 -17.74 8.75 -22.54
C ASN A 3 -18.25 7.60 -21.67
N VAL A 4 -19.53 7.27 -21.78
CA VAL A 4 -20.13 6.15 -21.06
C VAL A 4 -20.07 4.91 -21.93
N ILE A 5 -19.32 3.89 -21.48
CA ILE A 5 -19.26 2.58 -22.12
C ILE A 5 -20.23 1.65 -21.40
N LYS A 6 -21.26 1.19 -22.10
CA LYS A 6 -22.22 0.19 -21.57
C LYS A 6 -21.86 -1.19 -22.08
N LEU A 7 -21.53 -2.09 -21.16
CA LEU A 7 -21.33 -3.49 -21.47
C LEU A 7 -22.68 -4.22 -21.48
N ARG A 8 -22.93 -5.06 -22.50
CA ARG A 8 -24.17 -5.85 -22.61
C ARG A 8 -24.13 -7.14 -21.79
N LYS A 9 -22.93 -7.65 -21.52
CA LYS A 9 -22.69 -8.83 -20.67
C LYS A 9 -21.55 -8.54 -19.73
N GLY A 10 -21.73 -8.90 -18.46
CA GLY A 10 -20.67 -8.99 -17.46
C GLY A 10 -20.36 -10.44 -17.13
N LEU A 11 -19.20 -10.70 -16.54
CA LEU A 11 -18.88 -11.97 -15.90
C LEU A 11 -19.26 -11.84 -14.43
N THR A 12 -20.38 -12.44 -14.05
CA THR A 12 -20.79 -12.52 -12.65
C THR A 12 -20.56 -13.95 -12.17
N ILE A 13 -19.71 -14.10 -11.16
CA ILE A 13 -19.55 -15.39 -10.49
C ILE A 13 -20.61 -15.45 -9.39
N ASN A 14 -21.61 -16.30 -9.57
CA ASN A 14 -22.68 -16.47 -8.61
C ASN A 14 -22.19 -17.30 -7.42
N LEU A 15 -21.69 -16.65 -6.39
CA LEU A 15 -21.36 -17.28 -5.11
C LEU A 15 -22.59 -17.24 -4.19
N LYS A 16 -22.77 -18.32 -3.44
CA LYS A 16 -23.83 -18.39 -2.42
C LYS A 16 -23.32 -17.74 -1.12
N GLY A 17 -24.01 -16.71 -0.67
CA GLY A 17 -23.68 -15.96 0.55
C GLY A 17 -22.87 -14.69 0.29
N ARG A 18 -22.69 -13.90 1.33
CA ARG A 18 -21.88 -12.67 1.39
C ARG A 18 -21.11 -12.65 2.70
N ALA A 19 -19.97 -11.95 2.71
CA ALA A 19 -19.31 -11.59 3.96
C ALA A 19 -20.23 -10.72 4.82
N GLN A 20 -20.16 -10.87 6.12
CA GLN A 20 -20.88 -10.00 7.05
C GLN A 20 -20.17 -8.62 7.09
N GLU A 21 -20.95 -7.56 7.21
CA GLU A 21 -20.44 -6.18 7.29
C GLU A 21 -19.97 -5.86 8.72
N ASN A 22 -19.07 -6.68 9.24
CA ASN A 22 -18.47 -6.47 10.56
C ASN A 22 -16.95 -6.70 10.51
N ILE A 23 -16.24 -5.88 11.27
CA ILE A 23 -14.80 -6.02 11.46
C ILE A 23 -14.58 -6.94 12.66
N VAL A 24 -13.88 -8.05 12.44
CA VAL A 24 -13.52 -9.01 13.50
C VAL A 24 -12.08 -8.79 13.89
N GLY A 25 -11.84 -8.54 15.18
CA GLY A 25 -10.48 -8.51 15.73
C GLY A 25 -9.87 -9.90 15.73
N LEU A 26 -8.67 -10.02 15.17
CA LEU A 26 -7.87 -11.23 15.26
C LEU A 26 -6.76 -11.05 16.30
N GLU A 27 -6.30 -12.15 16.88
CA GLU A 27 -5.09 -12.13 17.70
C GLU A 27 -3.91 -11.67 16.86
N VAL A 28 -3.05 -10.83 17.45
CA VAL A 28 -1.86 -10.29 16.79
C VAL A 28 -0.90 -11.47 16.52
N ALA A 29 -0.47 -11.60 15.28
CA ALA A 29 0.52 -12.61 14.93
C ALA A 29 1.87 -12.30 15.61
N GLY A 30 2.57 -13.35 16.08
CA GLY A 30 3.88 -13.19 16.70
C GLY A 30 4.99 -12.84 15.70
N GLU A 31 4.81 -13.19 14.42
CA GLU A 31 5.76 -12.94 13.34
C GLU A 31 5.07 -12.40 12.09
N TYR A 32 5.77 -11.52 11.38
CA TYR A 32 5.33 -10.92 10.13
C TYR A 32 6.42 -11.10 9.07
N ALA A 33 6.01 -11.35 7.84
CA ALA A 33 6.91 -11.49 6.71
C ALA A 33 6.61 -10.42 5.65
N LEU A 34 7.63 -9.73 5.17
CA LEU A 34 7.53 -8.88 3.99
C LEU A 34 8.13 -9.65 2.81
N VAL A 35 7.32 -9.86 1.77
CA VAL A 35 7.64 -10.69 0.60
C VAL A 35 7.92 -9.77 -0.60
N PRO A 36 9.16 -9.75 -1.14
CA PRO A 36 9.47 -8.88 -2.27
C PRO A 36 8.69 -9.20 -3.54
N ASP A 37 8.27 -10.44 -3.73
CA ASP A 37 7.51 -10.88 -4.91
C ASP A 37 6.10 -10.26 -4.97
N ASP A 38 5.58 -9.74 -3.86
CA ASP A 38 4.32 -8.99 -3.83
C ASP A 38 4.45 -7.62 -4.54
N PHE A 39 5.69 -7.18 -4.81
CA PHE A 39 5.99 -5.92 -5.47
C PHE A 39 6.56 -6.17 -6.87
N THR A 40 5.68 -6.29 -7.85
CA THR A 40 6.07 -6.57 -9.23
C THR A 40 7.08 -5.56 -9.76
N GLY A 41 8.14 -6.04 -10.40
CA GLY A 41 9.20 -5.22 -11.00
C GLY A 41 10.26 -4.74 -10.00
N VAL A 42 10.17 -5.09 -8.73
CA VAL A 42 11.17 -4.75 -7.71
C VAL A 42 12.28 -5.79 -7.67
N THR A 43 13.53 -5.32 -7.76
CA THR A 43 14.70 -6.13 -7.42
C THR A 43 15.13 -5.79 -6.00
N PRO A 44 14.87 -6.66 -5.00
CA PRO A 44 15.11 -6.31 -3.61
C PRO A 44 16.60 -6.30 -3.27
N LYS A 45 17.02 -5.27 -2.54
CA LYS A 45 18.28 -5.23 -1.82
C LYS A 45 17.95 -5.11 -0.33
N VAL A 46 18.23 -6.15 0.43
CA VAL A 46 17.95 -6.20 1.87
C VAL A 46 18.74 -5.11 2.59
N ALA A 47 18.09 -4.39 3.50
CA ALA A 47 18.65 -3.29 4.27
C ALA A 47 18.99 -3.68 5.72
N VAL A 48 18.56 -4.85 6.16
CA VAL A 48 18.69 -5.35 7.53
C VAL A 48 19.41 -6.70 7.56
N LYS A 49 19.80 -7.14 8.75
CA LYS A 49 20.40 -8.45 9.02
C LYS A 49 19.57 -9.18 10.07
N GLU A 50 19.70 -10.50 10.14
CA GLU A 50 19.16 -11.30 11.23
C GLU A 50 19.72 -10.82 12.57
N GLY A 51 18.83 -10.64 13.55
CA GLY A 51 19.13 -10.08 14.86
C GLY A 51 18.99 -8.57 14.97
N ASP A 52 18.82 -7.83 13.86
CA ASP A 52 18.60 -6.39 13.91
C ASP A 52 17.24 -6.07 14.55
N SER A 53 17.22 -5.03 15.40
CA SER A 53 15.98 -4.46 15.92
C SER A 53 15.48 -3.39 14.96
N VAL A 54 14.18 -3.43 14.64
CA VAL A 54 13.51 -2.49 13.73
C VAL A 54 12.25 -1.91 14.36
N LYS A 55 11.92 -0.68 13.99
CA LYS A 55 10.63 -0.06 14.29
C LYS A 55 9.66 -0.30 13.12
N ALA A 56 8.36 -0.23 13.40
CA ALA A 56 7.37 -0.12 12.32
C ALA A 56 7.65 1.15 11.50
N GLY A 57 7.88 1.00 10.20
CA GLY A 57 8.34 2.08 9.32
C GLY A 57 9.82 2.02 8.91
N ASP A 58 10.66 1.24 9.60
CA ASP A 58 12.05 1.02 9.17
C ASP A 58 12.10 0.16 7.91
N ALA A 59 13.02 0.50 6.99
CA ALA A 59 13.15 -0.22 5.73
C ALA A 59 13.73 -1.63 5.93
N LEU A 60 13.01 -2.67 5.54
CA LEU A 60 13.51 -4.06 5.50
C LEU A 60 14.30 -4.33 4.23
N PHE A 61 13.84 -3.82 3.10
CA PHE A 61 14.58 -3.84 1.84
C PHE A 61 14.25 -2.60 1.01
N ILE A 62 15.08 -2.35 0.01
CA ILE A 62 14.92 -1.26 -0.95
C ILE A 62 14.92 -1.82 -2.37
N ASN A 63 14.40 -1.06 -3.33
CA ASN A 63 14.57 -1.39 -4.74
C ASN A 63 16.02 -1.12 -5.17
N LYS A 64 16.70 -2.15 -5.71
CA LYS A 64 18.10 -2.02 -6.16
C LYS A 64 18.29 -0.97 -7.25
N HIS A 65 17.30 -0.80 -8.13
CA HIS A 65 17.36 0.15 -9.24
C HIS A 65 17.00 1.58 -8.82
N TYR A 66 16.19 1.72 -7.76
CA TYR A 66 15.73 3.00 -7.19
C TYR A 66 15.87 2.93 -5.68
N PRO A 67 17.08 3.16 -5.12
CA PRO A 67 17.36 2.95 -3.70
C PRO A 67 16.53 3.81 -2.74
N GLU A 68 15.96 4.90 -3.23
CA GLU A 68 15.04 5.74 -2.49
C GLU A 68 13.66 5.09 -2.26
N VAL A 69 13.30 4.08 -3.08
CA VAL A 69 12.07 3.30 -2.90
C VAL A 69 12.33 2.22 -1.87
N LYS A 70 11.79 2.45 -0.68
CA LYS A 70 11.90 1.58 0.49
C LYS A 70 10.64 0.76 0.67
N PHE A 71 10.79 -0.39 1.33
CA PHE A 71 9.70 -1.26 1.77
C PHE A 71 9.85 -1.46 3.26
N ALA A 72 8.91 -0.89 4.00
CA ALA A 72 9.01 -0.72 5.44
C ALA A 72 8.46 -1.93 6.21
N SER A 73 8.99 -2.16 7.40
CA SER A 73 8.46 -3.13 8.35
C SER A 73 7.05 -2.72 8.81
N PRO A 74 6.08 -3.62 8.79
CA PRO A 74 4.74 -3.36 9.30
C PRO A 74 4.68 -3.31 10.83
N VAL A 75 5.69 -3.86 11.50
CA VAL A 75 5.75 -3.98 12.97
C VAL A 75 7.14 -3.59 13.49
N SER A 76 7.22 -3.18 14.75
CA SER A 76 8.50 -3.15 15.47
C SER A 76 8.84 -4.53 16.02
N GLY A 77 10.12 -4.83 16.05
CA GLY A 77 10.58 -6.12 16.54
C GLY A 77 12.00 -6.46 16.14
N THR A 78 12.29 -7.74 16.17
CA THR A 78 13.59 -8.28 15.79
C THR A 78 13.50 -9.05 14.49
N VAL A 79 14.41 -8.79 13.56
CA VAL A 79 14.53 -9.57 12.31
C VAL A 79 14.98 -10.97 12.64
N VAL A 80 14.12 -11.97 12.40
CA VAL A 80 14.40 -13.37 12.73
C VAL A 80 15.04 -14.13 11.59
N SER A 81 14.70 -13.78 10.34
CA SER A 81 15.32 -14.40 9.18
C SER A 81 15.22 -13.53 7.91
N VAL A 82 16.21 -13.73 7.03
CA VAL A 82 16.20 -13.28 5.64
C VAL A 82 16.22 -14.52 4.75
N GLU A 83 15.04 -15.00 4.39
CA GLU A 83 14.90 -16.22 3.61
C GLU A 83 15.36 -16.01 2.17
N ARG A 84 16.17 -16.93 1.68
CA ARG A 84 16.70 -16.91 0.32
C ARG A 84 16.43 -18.22 -0.40
N GLY A 85 15.88 -18.12 -1.59
CA GLY A 85 15.69 -19.25 -2.48
C GLY A 85 16.86 -19.45 -3.45
N GLU A 86 16.56 -20.09 -4.56
CA GLU A 86 17.53 -20.35 -5.63
C GLU A 86 18.19 -19.05 -6.10
N ARG A 87 19.46 -19.15 -6.48
CA ARG A 87 20.28 -18.01 -6.96
C ARG A 87 20.30 -16.82 -5.98
N ARG A 88 20.15 -17.10 -4.67
CA ARG A 88 20.09 -16.09 -3.60
C ARG A 88 18.92 -15.09 -3.72
N LYS A 89 17.85 -15.44 -4.45
CA LYS A 89 16.63 -14.63 -4.50
C LYS A 89 16.09 -14.42 -3.09
N VAL A 90 15.83 -13.19 -2.70
CA VAL A 90 15.19 -12.88 -1.41
C VAL A 90 13.71 -13.29 -1.51
N MET A 91 13.33 -14.25 -0.68
CA MET A 91 11.96 -14.76 -0.63
C MET A 91 11.12 -14.01 0.39
N SER A 92 11.67 -13.78 1.58
CA SER A 92 11.00 -13.01 2.63
C SER A 92 12.01 -12.41 3.61
N VAL A 93 11.59 -11.34 4.27
CA VAL A 93 12.24 -10.81 5.48
C VAL A 93 11.23 -10.93 6.61
N ARG A 94 11.55 -11.70 7.64
CA ARG A 94 10.66 -11.99 8.76
C ARG A 94 11.06 -11.21 10.00
N VAL A 95 10.06 -10.64 10.65
CA VAL A 95 10.22 -9.86 11.88
C VAL A 95 9.33 -10.48 12.97
N LYS A 96 9.92 -10.83 14.09
CA LYS A 96 9.19 -11.19 15.31
C LYS A 96 8.74 -9.90 15.98
N ALA A 97 7.44 -9.73 16.12
CA ALA A 97 6.85 -8.52 16.65
C ALA A 97 7.14 -8.34 18.16
N ASP A 98 7.40 -7.10 18.56
CA ASP A 98 7.44 -6.71 19.96
C ASP A 98 6.01 -6.67 20.54
N GLU A 99 5.85 -6.97 21.81
CA GLU A 99 4.56 -6.80 22.52
C GLU A 99 4.13 -5.31 22.52
N LYS A 100 5.08 -4.40 22.71
CA LYS A 100 4.85 -2.97 22.66
C LYS A 100 5.44 -2.39 21.39
N GLN A 101 4.58 -2.04 20.47
CA GLN A 101 4.99 -1.51 19.16
C GLN A 101 5.64 -0.12 19.25
N GLN A 102 6.72 0.06 18.51
CA GLN A 102 7.43 1.31 18.31
C GLN A 102 7.34 1.71 16.84
N PHE A 103 7.15 3.01 16.60
CA PHE A 103 6.97 3.55 15.26
C PHE A 103 8.09 4.51 14.91
N VAL A 104 8.43 4.60 13.64
CA VAL A 104 9.25 5.67 13.11
C VAL A 104 8.41 6.94 13.08
N ASP A 105 8.91 8.01 13.65
CA ASP A 105 8.27 9.32 13.54
C ASP A 105 8.72 9.99 12.23
N PHE A 106 7.80 10.12 11.28
CA PHE A 106 8.03 10.83 10.02
C PHE A 106 7.67 12.32 10.11
N GLY A 107 7.31 12.81 11.28
CA GLY A 107 6.89 14.18 11.52
C GLY A 107 5.44 14.46 11.15
N THR A 108 5.01 15.68 11.43
CA THR A 108 3.67 16.17 11.10
C THR A 108 3.75 17.12 9.91
N PHE A 109 2.87 16.94 8.94
CA PHE A 109 2.84 17.73 7.71
C PHE A 109 1.55 18.55 7.61
N GLU A 110 1.69 19.83 7.31
CA GLU A 110 0.55 20.66 6.94
C GLU A 110 0.27 20.48 5.42
N LEU A 111 -0.64 19.60 5.09
CA LEU A 111 -0.95 19.24 3.70
C LEU A 111 -1.22 20.47 2.82
N GLY A 112 -1.86 21.51 3.36
CA GLY A 112 -2.14 22.75 2.64
C GLY A 112 -0.89 23.46 2.08
N LYS A 113 0.25 23.33 2.78
CA LYS A 113 1.53 23.97 2.43
C LYS A 113 2.46 23.09 1.61
N MET A 114 2.19 21.80 1.48
CA MET A 114 3.02 20.86 0.75
C MET A 114 2.88 21.01 -0.76
N SER A 115 3.99 20.94 -1.46
CA SER A 115 4.03 20.72 -2.91
C SER A 115 3.88 19.24 -3.27
N GLY A 116 3.66 18.91 -4.54
CA GLY A 116 3.64 17.52 -5.01
C GLY A 116 4.97 16.80 -4.77
N GLU A 117 6.09 17.50 -4.89
CA GLU A 117 7.41 16.94 -4.60
C GLU A 117 7.61 16.67 -3.10
N ASP A 118 7.05 17.49 -2.22
CA ASP A 118 7.11 17.24 -0.77
C ASP A 118 6.28 16.01 -0.38
N VAL A 119 5.09 15.85 -0.98
CA VAL A 119 4.27 14.65 -0.80
C VAL A 119 5.02 13.40 -1.28
N LYS A 120 5.63 13.47 -2.46
CA LYS A 120 6.43 12.37 -3.00
C LYS A 120 7.60 12.01 -2.09
N LYS A 121 8.34 12.99 -1.56
CA LYS A 121 9.42 12.77 -0.60
C LYS A 121 8.91 12.11 0.68
N ALA A 122 7.75 12.56 1.19
CA ALA A 122 7.14 11.95 2.38
C ALA A 122 6.75 10.48 2.13
N LEU A 123 6.15 10.15 0.99
CA LEU A 123 5.82 8.78 0.61
C LEU A 123 7.07 7.89 0.46
N LEU A 124 8.15 8.41 -0.13
CA LEU A 124 9.43 7.71 -0.25
C LEU A 124 10.06 7.48 1.12
N ALA A 125 10.06 8.49 1.99
CA ALA A 125 10.61 8.39 3.34
C ALA A 125 9.87 7.34 4.18
N ALA A 126 8.52 7.33 4.09
CA ALA A 126 7.66 6.41 4.82
C ALA A 126 7.62 4.98 4.24
N GLY A 127 8.28 4.72 3.11
CA GLY A 127 8.25 3.41 2.46
C GLY A 127 6.91 3.06 1.79
N LEU A 128 6.06 4.06 1.54
CA LEU A 128 4.74 3.88 0.93
C LEU A 128 4.76 4.03 -0.61
N PHE A 129 5.78 4.67 -1.15
CA PHE A 129 5.86 4.93 -2.59
C PHE A 129 5.91 3.66 -3.43
N GLY A 130 6.55 2.61 -2.92
CA GLY A 130 6.68 1.31 -3.59
C GLY A 130 5.36 0.57 -3.83
N TYR A 131 4.28 0.96 -3.13
CA TYR A 131 2.94 0.40 -3.31
C TYR A 131 2.17 1.02 -4.48
N ILE A 132 2.68 2.13 -5.05
CA ILE A 132 2.08 2.75 -6.23
C ILE A 132 2.58 2.01 -7.46
N ASN A 133 1.64 1.51 -8.27
CA ASN A 133 1.96 0.76 -9.48
C ASN A 133 1.83 1.63 -10.73
N GLN A 134 2.79 1.50 -11.62
CA GLN A 134 2.79 2.17 -12.93
C GLN A 134 2.07 1.30 -13.97
N LEU A 135 1.02 1.82 -14.56
CA LEU A 135 0.31 1.18 -15.68
C LEU A 135 1.06 1.43 -17.00
N PRO A 136 0.91 0.54 -18.01
CA PRO A 136 0.00 -0.62 -18.06
C PRO A 136 0.57 -1.92 -17.45
N TYR A 137 1.82 -1.95 -17.04
CA TYR A 137 2.49 -3.19 -16.61
C TYR A 137 2.27 -3.54 -15.14
N ALA A 138 1.61 -2.67 -14.38
CA ALA A 138 1.37 -2.81 -12.94
C ALA A 138 2.65 -3.11 -12.13
N VAL A 139 3.75 -2.48 -12.52
CA VAL A 139 5.03 -2.58 -11.80
C VAL A 139 5.17 -1.43 -10.79
N SER A 140 5.93 -1.67 -9.72
CA SER A 140 6.26 -0.62 -8.75
C SER A 140 6.83 0.62 -9.45
N THR A 141 6.28 1.79 -9.14
CA THR A 141 6.54 3.03 -9.87
C THR A 141 7.99 3.49 -9.75
N ASN A 142 8.55 3.93 -10.87
CA ASN A 142 9.81 4.66 -10.90
C ASN A 142 9.61 6.08 -10.35
N PRO A 143 10.33 6.49 -9.29
CA PRO A 143 10.18 7.82 -8.71
C PRO A 143 10.62 8.96 -9.61
N ALA A 144 11.44 8.69 -10.64
CA ALA A 144 11.86 9.71 -11.61
C ALA A 144 10.77 10.00 -12.68
N THR A 145 9.75 9.16 -12.78
CA THR A 145 8.67 9.33 -13.76
C THR A 145 7.62 10.31 -13.25
N ALA A 146 7.29 11.33 -14.05
CA ALA A 146 6.16 12.19 -13.77
C ALA A 146 4.86 11.49 -14.23
N PRO A 147 3.91 11.21 -13.36
CA PRO A 147 2.66 10.57 -13.73
C PRO A 147 1.75 11.54 -14.48
N LYS A 148 1.06 11.05 -15.51
CA LYS A 148 0.02 11.81 -16.21
C LYS A 148 -1.24 11.94 -15.36
N SER A 149 -1.58 10.87 -14.63
CA SER A 149 -2.72 10.81 -13.72
C SER A 149 -2.49 9.70 -12.70
N ILE A 150 -3.15 9.80 -11.55
CA ILE A 150 -3.18 8.77 -10.51
C ILE A 150 -4.60 8.21 -10.43
N PHE A 151 -4.72 6.89 -10.41
CA PHE A 151 -5.99 6.21 -10.25
C PHE A 151 -6.02 5.50 -8.89
N VAL A 152 -7.00 5.83 -8.09
CA VAL A 152 -7.29 5.18 -6.80
C VAL A 152 -8.57 4.38 -6.96
N SER A 153 -8.59 3.13 -6.53
CA SER A 153 -9.78 2.29 -6.62
C SER A 153 -10.36 2.04 -5.23
N ALA A 154 -11.59 2.49 -5.04
CA ALA A 154 -12.45 2.10 -3.93
C ALA A 154 -13.45 1.01 -4.35
N LEU A 155 -13.45 0.63 -5.63
CA LEU A 155 -14.27 -0.46 -6.16
C LEU A 155 -13.64 -1.81 -5.78
N ARG A 156 -14.42 -2.63 -5.11
CA ARG A 156 -14.11 -4.01 -4.72
C ARG A 156 -15.18 -4.94 -5.29
N ASP A 157 -15.00 -5.40 -6.52
CA ASP A 157 -15.97 -6.25 -7.23
C ASP A 157 -15.49 -7.71 -7.38
N MET A 158 -14.35 -8.05 -6.83
CA MET A 158 -13.87 -9.43 -6.81
C MET A 158 -14.70 -10.27 -5.84
N PRO A 159 -14.94 -11.56 -6.19
CA PRO A 159 -15.61 -12.48 -5.30
C PRO A 159 -14.95 -12.52 -3.92
N LEU A 160 -15.76 -12.46 -2.86
CA LEU A 160 -15.31 -12.46 -1.45
C LEU A 160 -14.39 -11.28 -1.04
N ALA A 161 -14.28 -10.24 -1.85
CA ALA A 161 -13.60 -9.01 -1.44
C ALA A 161 -14.36 -8.34 -0.29
N GLY A 162 -13.63 -7.72 0.64
CA GLY A 162 -14.22 -6.90 1.69
C GLY A 162 -14.94 -5.68 1.12
N ASP A 163 -15.95 -5.20 1.82
CA ASP A 163 -16.64 -3.97 1.46
C ASP A 163 -15.79 -2.76 1.86
N PHE A 164 -15.42 -1.94 0.86
CA PHE A 164 -14.58 -0.78 1.10
C PHE A 164 -15.25 0.26 2.02
N GLU A 165 -16.57 0.42 1.98
CA GLU A 165 -17.28 1.36 2.85
C GLU A 165 -17.21 0.92 4.32
N VAL A 166 -17.24 -0.40 4.57
CA VAL A 166 -17.06 -0.94 5.92
C VAL A 166 -15.64 -0.68 6.43
N GLU A 167 -14.64 -0.89 5.56
CA GLU A 167 -13.23 -0.63 5.90
C GLU A 167 -12.94 0.87 6.11
N LEU A 168 -13.62 1.73 5.35
CA LEU A 168 -13.44 3.18 5.40
C LEU A 168 -14.03 3.80 6.66
N LYS A 169 -15.06 3.19 7.23
CA LYS A 169 -15.83 3.73 8.36
C LYS A 169 -14.91 4.14 9.52
N GLY A 170 -14.97 5.44 9.88
CA GLY A 170 -14.13 6.05 10.91
C GLY A 170 -12.74 6.49 10.43
N ASN A 171 -12.42 6.32 9.14
CA ASN A 171 -11.16 6.73 8.52
C ASN A 171 -11.38 7.69 7.33
N GLU A 172 -12.57 8.26 7.20
CA GLU A 172 -12.97 9.07 6.05
C GLU A 172 -12.08 10.31 5.88
N GLU A 173 -11.77 10.99 6.98
CA GLU A 173 -10.88 12.18 6.96
C GLU A 173 -9.47 11.82 6.51
N ALA A 174 -8.93 10.70 6.98
CA ALA A 174 -7.60 10.23 6.60
C ALA A 174 -7.56 9.83 5.11
N PHE A 175 -8.61 9.17 4.62
CA PHE A 175 -8.74 8.81 3.21
C PHE A 175 -8.82 10.06 2.31
N GLN A 176 -9.64 11.03 2.68
CA GLN A 176 -9.77 12.29 1.96
C GLN A 176 -8.45 13.08 1.96
N ALA A 177 -7.73 13.10 3.09
CA ALA A 177 -6.40 13.71 3.17
C ALA A 177 -5.41 13.00 2.22
N GLY A 178 -5.47 11.67 2.13
CA GLY A 178 -4.67 10.88 1.20
C GLY A 178 -4.95 11.23 -0.27
N LEU A 179 -6.22 11.32 -0.67
CA LEU A 179 -6.62 11.74 -2.01
C LEU A 179 -6.13 13.15 -2.33
N THR A 180 -6.25 14.07 -1.36
CA THR A 180 -5.77 15.44 -1.50
C THR A 180 -4.25 15.50 -1.64
N ALA A 181 -3.51 14.66 -0.89
CA ALA A 181 -2.06 14.55 -1.03
C ALA A 181 -1.67 14.06 -2.43
N LEU A 182 -2.28 12.99 -2.91
CA LEU A 182 -2.00 12.45 -4.24
C LEU A 182 -2.33 13.44 -5.36
N SER A 183 -3.40 14.22 -5.22
CA SER A 183 -3.80 15.23 -6.20
C SER A 183 -2.78 16.36 -6.39
N LYS A 184 -1.89 16.56 -5.42
CA LYS A 184 -0.76 17.50 -5.53
C LYS A 184 0.36 16.98 -6.44
N ILE A 185 0.47 15.66 -6.59
CA ILE A 185 1.46 15.04 -7.48
C ILE A 185 0.95 15.05 -8.92
N ALA A 186 -0.29 14.63 -9.14
CA ALA A 186 -0.93 14.60 -10.47
C ALA A 186 -2.46 14.57 -10.34
N PRO A 187 -3.22 14.87 -11.44
CA PRO A 187 -4.66 14.67 -11.46
C PRO A 187 -5.04 13.29 -10.95
N THR A 188 -5.84 13.24 -9.89
CA THR A 188 -6.21 12.00 -9.21
C THR A 188 -7.67 11.68 -9.49
N HIS A 189 -7.92 10.43 -9.86
CA HIS A 189 -9.24 9.89 -10.19
C HIS A 189 -9.58 8.76 -9.24
N LEU A 190 -10.74 8.85 -8.59
CA LEU A 190 -11.25 7.80 -7.71
C LEU A 190 -12.28 6.94 -8.48
N GLY A 191 -12.00 5.64 -8.57
CA GLY A 191 -12.93 4.65 -9.11
C GLY A 191 -13.84 4.11 -8.02
N ILE A 192 -15.15 4.29 -8.19
CA ILE A 192 -16.17 3.84 -7.24
C ILE A 192 -17.19 2.95 -7.92
N GLY A 193 -17.86 2.11 -7.15
CA GLY A 193 -19.02 1.35 -7.59
C GLY A 193 -20.30 2.20 -7.59
N SER A 194 -21.21 1.93 -8.54
CA SER A 194 -22.46 2.69 -8.67
C SER A 194 -23.39 2.62 -7.44
N LYS A 195 -23.13 1.70 -6.53
CA LYS A 195 -23.91 1.50 -5.29
C LYS A 195 -23.18 2.02 -4.05
N GLN A 196 -21.96 2.49 -4.18
CA GLN A 196 -21.21 3.06 -3.07
C GLN A 196 -21.73 4.47 -2.80
N THR A 197 -21.99 4.76 -1.53
CA THR A 197 -22.68 5.97 -1.06
C THR A 197 -21.94 6.70 0.05
N ALA A 198 -20.79 6.20 0.48
CA ALA A 198 -20.01 6.86 1.54
C ALA A 198 -19.68 8.30 1.16
N ALA A 199 -19.90 9.24 2.07
CA ALA A 199 -19.71 10.67 1.84
C ALA A 199 -18.25 11.05 1.48
N ALA A 200 -17.29 10.19 1.84
CA ALA A 200 -15.88 10.38 1.50
C ALA A 200 -15.51 9.92 0.08
N LEU A 201 -16.44 9.28 -0.63
CA LEU A 201 -16.31 8.82 -2.00
C LEU A 201 -17.05 9.77 -2.93
#